data_f53143e405bd8075235587e63f940da9
#
_entry.id   f53143e405bd8075235587e63f940da9
#
_cell.length_a   1.000
_cell.length_b   1.000
_cell.length_c   1.000
_cell.angle_alpha   90.00
_cell.angle_beta   90.00
_cell.angle_gamma   90.00
#
_symmetry.space_group_name_H-M   'P 1'
#
loop_
_entity.id
_entity.type
_entity.pdbx_description
1 polymer ?
#
loop_
_entity_poly.entity_id
_entity_poly.type
_entity_poly.pdbx_seq_one_letter_code
_entity_poly.pdbx_strand_id
1 'polypeptide(L)'
;MQKIAQSFVKAQKAFGPALKSSTNPHFRTKYADLSACVEAVIDALNDNGIALIQQTHECDNGVSVETIFMHESGEMLSTGRLHVPAAKQDPQGYGSALTYARRYSLMAACGIAPEDDDANAASKKFVKPEPKPEPKVEPKVETKIPAHIEGFDTGWQIKVTVTPEANLEEWSEKVTQAAMTGLAFCKNKTDVTDLFKVNRHIFDKL
;
A
#
# COMPACT_ATOMS: atom_id res chain seq x y z
N MET A 1 8.53 23.32 -29.28
CA MET A 1 9.11 22.34 -28.34
C MET A 1 10.51 22.69 -27.79
N GLN A 2 11.16 23.74 -28.24
CA GLN A 2 12.49 24.08 -27.72
C GLN A 2 12.46 24.68 -26.31
N LYS A 3 11.49 25.55 -26.00
CA LYS A 3 11.41 26.21 -24.68
C LYS A 3 11.08 25.24 -23.57
N ILE A 4 10.02 24.43 -23.75
CA ILE A 4 9.65 23.42 -22.76
C ILE A 4 10.75 22.39 -22.49
N ALA A 5 11.47 21.96 -23.55
CA ALA A 5 12.57 21.00 -23.40
C ALA A 5 13.72 21.59 -22.57
N GLN A 6 14.09 22.85 -22.82
CA GLN A 6 15.12 23.54 -22.04
C GLN A 6 14.71 23.75 -20.58
N SER A 7 13.48 24.19 -20.36
CA SER A 7 12.92 24.37 -19.00
C SER A 7 12.80 23.05 -18.25
N PHE A 8 12.37 21.98 -18.93
CA PHE A 8 12.26 20.67 -18.32
C PHE A 8 13.61 20.09 -17.89
N VAL A 9 14.64 20.21 -18.72
CA VAL A 9 16.01 19.80 -18.37
C VAL A 9 16.55 20.58 -17.17
N LYS A 10 16.22 21.88 -17.05
CA LYS A 10 16.60 22.68 -15.88
C LYS A 10 15.84 22.22 -14.63
N ALA A 11 14.51 22.04 -14.73
CA ALA A 11 13.68 21.57 -13.63
C ALA A 11 14.14 20.19 -13.11
N GLN A 12 14.43 19.26 -14.02
CA GLN A 12 14.83 17.90 -13.67
C GLN A 12 16.11 17.84 -12.83
N LYS A 13 17.02 18.81 -12.99
CA LYS A 13 18.25 18.90 -12.17
C LYS A 13 17.96 19.23 -10.71
N ALA A 14 16.80 19.82 -10.43
CA ALA A 14 16.35 20.24 -9.10
C ALA A 14 15.26 19.33 -8.52
N PHE A 15 14.90 18.24 -9.19
CA PHE A 15 13.97 17.26 -8.63
C PHE A 15 14.55 16.63 -7.37
N GLY A 16 13.72 16.54 -6.33
CA GLY A 16 14.04 15.87 -5.10
C GLY A 16 13.75 14.37 -5.15
N PRO A 17 14.12 13.63 -4.10
CA PRO A 17 13.74 12.23 -3.95
C PRO A 17 12.25 12.10 -3.61
N ALA A 18 11.57 11.10 -4.17
CA ALA A 18 10.24 10.72 -3.71
C ALA A 18 10.37 9.86 -2.45
N LEU A 19 10.27 10.48 -1.26
CA LEU A 19 10.51 9.84 0.02
C LEU A 19 9.42 8.83 0.37
N LYS A 20 9.81 7.65 0.86
CA LYS A 20 8.91 6.60 1.34
C LYS A 20 8.42 6.91 2.76
N SER A 21 7.50 7.86 2.90
CA SER A 21 6.91 8.31 4.16
C SER A 21 5.69 7.49 4.59
N SER A 22 4.96 6.90 3.65
CA SER A 22 3.74 6.16 3.90
C SER A 22 4.00 4.66 4.10
N THR A 23 3.21 4.01 4.97
CA THR A 23 3.31 2.56 5.24
C THR A 23 2.11 1.83 4.65
N ASN A 24 2.36 0.81 3.84
CA ASN A 24 1.31 -0.08 3.35
C ASN A 24 0.84 -1.00 4.50
N PRO A 25 -0.44 -0.93 4.93
CA PRO A 25 -0.92 -1.72 6.06
C PRO A 25 -0.93 -3.23 5.80
N HIS A 26 -1.01 -3.66 4.53
CA HIS A 26 -1.04 -5.08 4.17
C HIS A 26 0.35 -5.72 4.10
N PHE A 27 1.33 -5.00 3.57
CA PHE A 27 2.68 -5.53 3.34
C PHE A 27 3.71 -5.00 4.34
N ARG A 28 3.33 -4.04 5.22
CA ARG A 28 4.22 -3.38 6.19
C ARG A 28 5.48 -2.77 5.55
N THR A 29 5.42 -2.48 4.25
CA THR A 29 6.50 -1.84 3.51
C THR A 29 6.24 -0.36 3.39
N LYS A 30 7.27 0.44 3.51
CA LYS A 30 7.21 1.87 3.24
C LYS A 30 7.12 2.12 1.73
N TYR A 31 6.37 3.11 1.32
CA TYR A 31 6.29 3.54 -0.09
C TYR A 31 6.15 5.06 -0.19
N ALA A 32 6.60 5.62 -1.31
CA ALA A 32 6.32 7.00 -1.65
C ALA A 32 4.88 7.11 -2.14
N ASP A 33 4.04 7.85 -1.46
CA ASP A 33 2.67 8.11 -1.88
C ASP A 33 2.61 9.17 -2.99
N LEU A 34 1.41 9.50 -3.45
CA LEU A 34 1.23 10.48 -4.52
C LEU A 34 1.70 11.89 -4.10
N SER A 35 1.49 12.26 -2.82
CA SER A 35 1.97 13.55 -2.27
C SER A 35 3.47 13.65 -2.39
N ALA A 36 4.20 12.66 -1.88
CA ALA A 36 5.66 12.65 -1.92
C ALA A 36 6.21 12.71 -3.36
N CYS A 37 5.54 12.04 -4.32
CA CYS A 37 5.93 12.11 -5.72
C CYS A 37 5.68 13.50 -6.33
N VAL A 38 4.59 14.17 -5.97
CA VAL A 38 4.29 15.53 -6.44
C VAL A 38 5.26 16.52 -5.79
N GLU A 39 5.46 16.45 -4.48
CA GLU A 39 6.38 17.31 -3.73
C GLU A 39 7.81 17.25 -4.25
N ALA A 40 8.25 16.07 -4.69
CA ALA A 40 9.59 15.89 -5.26
C ALA A 40 9.86 16.72 -6.53
N VAL A 41 8.83 17.15 -7.27
CA VAL A 41 9.00 17.76 -8.60
C VAL A 41 8.30 19.11 -8.76
N ILE A 42 7.25 19.40 -7.98
CA ILE A 42 6.33 20.51 -8.28
C ILE A 42 7.00 21.88 -8.22
N ASP A 43 7.81 22.12 -7.20
CA ASP A 43 8.51 23.42 -7.05
C ASP A 43 9.51 23.65 -8.17
N ALA A 44 10.31 22.63 -8.47
CA ALA A 44 11.29 22.71 -9.55
C ALA A 44 10.64 22.90 -10.93
N LEU A 45 9.48 22.30 -11.19
CA LEU A 45 8.71 22.53 -12.41
C LEU A 45 8.19 23.97 -12.46
N ASN A 46 7.54 24.43 -11.41
CA ASN A 46 6.94 25.76 -11.33
C ASN A 46 8.01 26.87 -11.44
N ASP A 47 9.16 26.72 -10.79
CA ASP A 47 10.29 27.64 -10.86
C ASP A 47 10.87 27.79 -12.28
N ASN A 48 10.62 26.79 -13.13
CA ASN A 48 11.03 26.80 -14.53
C ASN A 48 9.85 27.04 -15.50
N GLY A 49 8.74 27.59 -15.01
CA GLY A 49 7.58 27.98 -15.82
C GLY A 49 6.80 26.79 -16.40
N ILE A 50 6.83 25.63 -15.72
CA ILE A 50 6.15 24.41 -16.16
C ILE A 50 5.03 24.05 -15.18
N ALA A 51 3.81 23.94 -15.70
CA ALA A 51 2.66 23.39 -14.97
C ALA A 51 2.58 21.88 -15.20
N LEU A 52 2.32 21.13 -14.12
CA LEU A 52 2.03 19.69 -14.14
C LEU A 52 0.53 19.47 -14.26
N ILE A 53 0.11 18.75 -15.30
CA ILE A 53 -1.29 18.37 -15.53
C ILE A 53 -1.36 16.85 -15.62
N GLN A 54 -2.33 16.25 -14.94
CA GLN A 54 -2.66 14.83 -15.11
C GLN A 54 -4.09 14.70 -15.60
N GLN A 55 -4.24 14.24 -16.83
CA GLN A 55 -5.53 14.08 -17.52
C GLN A 55 -5.96 12.64 -17.49
N THR A 56 -7.26 12.41 -17.19
CA THR A 56 -7.89 11.10 -17.30
C THR A 56 -8.54 10.94 -18.67
N HIS A 57 -8.47 9.73 -19.21
CA HIS A 57 -9.08 9.35 -20.48
C HIS A 57 -10.03 8.19 -20.29
N GLU A 58 -10.99 8.08 -21.19
CA GLU A 58 -11.88 6.91 -21.23
C GLU A 58 -11.08 5.63 -21.45
N CYS A 59 -11.43 4.59 -20.72
CA CYS A 59 -10.88 3.25 -20.87
C CYS A 59 -11.81 2.21 -20.23
N ASP A 60 -11.71 0.98 -20.70
CA ASP A 60 -12.46 -0.15 -20.15
C ASP A 60 -11.78 -0.69 -18.88
N ASN A 61 -12.60 -1.04 -17.88
CA ASN A 61 -12.20 -1.80 -16.68
C ASN A 61 -11.06 -1.21 -15.85
N GLY A 62 -10.91 0.12 -15.84
CA GLY A 62 -9.83 0.76 -15.08
C GLY A 62 -9.78 2.25 -15.25
N VAL A 63 -8.58 2.79 -15.13
CA VAL A 63 -8.29 4.21 -15.35
C VAL A 63 -7.12 4.36 -16.31
N SER A 64 -7.18 5.39 -17.15
CA SER A 64 -6.09 5.78 -18.03
C SER A 64 -5.69 7.21 -17.71
N VAL A 65 -4.43 7.42 -17.35
CA VAL A 65 -3.88 8.70 -16.93
C VAL A 65 -2.74 9.10 -17.85
N GLU A 66 -2.75 10.33 -18.29
CA GLU A 66 -1.68 10.97 -19.06
C GLU A 66 -1.07 12.10 -18.24
N THR A 67 0.25 12.10 -18.05
CA THR A 67 0.98 13.21 -17.47
C THR A 67 1.45 14.15 -18.56
N ILE A 68 1.09 15.43 -18.44
CA ILE A 68 1.36 16.49 -19.40
C ILE A 68 2.07 17.61 -18.66
N PHE A 69 3.14 18.10 -19.24
CA PHE A 69 3.83 19.32 -18.81
C PHE A 69 3.48 20.45 -19.75
N MET A 70 2.99 21.56 -19.20
CA MET A 70 2.63 22.76 -19.98
C MET A 70 3.55 23.92 -19.58
N HIS A 71 4.30 24.41 -20.53
CA HIS A 71 5.20 25.56 -20.35
C HIS A 71 4.44 26.87 -20.52
N GLU A 72 4.87 27.94 -19.84
CA GLU A 72 4.31 29.30 -19.94
C GLU A 72 4.23 29.85 -21.35
N SER A 73 5.06 29.34 -22.28
CA SER A 73 5.00 29.70 -23.69
C SER A 73 3.85 29.04 -24.47
N GLY A 74 3.05 28.20 -23.83
CA GLY A 74 2.00 27.38 -24.44
C GLY A 74 2.48 26.07 -25.06
N GLU A 75 3.79 25.78 -25.03
CA GLU A 75 4.30 24.48 -25.47
C GLU A 75 3.91 23.39 -24.47
N MET A 76 3.56 22.22 -24.99
CA MET A 76 3.15 21.06 -24.16
C MET A 76 4.03 19.84 -24.46
N LEU A 77 4.33 19.07 -23.43
CA LEU A 77 5.03 17.79 -23.51
C LEU A 77 4.13 16.71 -22.88
N SER A 78 3.59 15.84 -23.73
CA SER A 78 2.87 14.64 -23.29
C SER A 78 3.86 13.50 -23.13
N THR A 79 3.68 12.71 -22.06
CA THR A 79 4.55 11.56 -21.74
C THR A 79 3.89 10.22 -22.03
N GLY A 80 2.73 10.24 -22.69
CA GLY A 80 1.94 9.06 -23.01
C GLY A 80 0.95 8.68 -21.90
N ARG A 81 0.19 7.64 -22.15
CA ARG A 81 -0.91 7.19 -21.28
C ARG A 81 -0.52 5.93 -20.52
N LEU A 82 -0.79 5.93 -19.23
CA LEU A 82 -0.69 4.76 -18.38
C LEU A 82 -2.08 4.24 -18.07
N HIS A 83 -2.38 3.00 -18.46
CA HIS A 83 -3.59 2.28 -18.07
C HIS A 83 -3.33 1.42 -16.83
N VAL A 84 -4.24 1.51 -15.86
CA VAL A 84 -4.24 0.67 -14.65
C VAL A 84 -5.62 0.05 -14.48
N PRO A 85 -5.75 -1.28 -14.49
CA PRO A 85 -7.03 -1.93 -14.27
C PRO A 85 -7.52 -1.71 -12.85
N ALA A 86 -8.82 -1.46 -12.66
CA ALA A 86 -9.44 -1.40 -11.35
C ALA A 86 -9.67 -2.82 -10.81
N ALA A 87 -9.17 -3.13 -9.61
CA ALA A 87 -9.36 -4.43 -8.97
C ALA A 87 -10.84 -4.74 -8.68
N LYS A 88 -11.66 -3.67 -8.50
CA LYS A 88 -13.11 -3.73 -8.34
C LYS A 88 -13.75 -2.67 -9.21
N GLN A 89 -14.91 -2.98 -9.79
CA GLN A 89 -15.69 -2.06 -10.63
C GLN A 89 -16.66 -1.23 -9.76
N ASP A 90 -16.12 -0.59 -8.71
CA ASP A 90 -16.82 0.29 -7.78
C ASP A 90 -16.01 1.60 -7.57
N PRO A 91 -16.61 2.64 -6.98
CA PRO A 91 -15.93 3.92 -6.79
C PRO A 91 -14.61 3.81 -6.00
N GLN A 92 -14.51 2.88 -5.04
CA GLN A 92 -13.31 2.66 -4.25
C GLN A 92 -12.20 2.00 -5.09
N GLY A 93 -12.55 1.02 -5.93
CA GLY A 93 -11.62 0.36 -6.84
C GLY A 93 -11.06 1.33 -7.88
N TYR A 94 -11.93 2.16 -8.48
CA TYR A 94 -11.51 3.21 -9.41
C TYR A 94 -10.65 4.29 -8.73
N GLY A 95 -11.01 4.76 -7.52
CA GLY A 95 -10.21 5.73 -6.76
C GLY A 95 -8.82 5.22 -6.42
N SER A 96 -8.71 3.95 -6.04
CA SER A 96 -7.41 3.29 -5.79
C SER A 96 -6.58 3.19 -7.06
N ALA A 97 -7.17 2.73 -8.17
CA ALA A 97 -6.50 2.62 -9.47
C ALA A 97 -6.04 4.00 -9.98
N LEU A 98 -6.86 5.04 -9.80
CA LEU A 98 -6.52 6.41 -10.19
C LEU A 98 -5.31 6.95 -9.41
N THR A 99 -5.29 6.77 -8.10
CA THR A 99 -4.16 7.19 -7.26
C THR A 99 -2.88 6.47 -7.68
N TYR A 100 -2.98 5.18 -7.96
CA TYR A 100 -1.87 4.37 -8.44
C TYR A 100 -1.38 4.85 -9.82
N ALA A 101 -2.28 5.02 -10.78
CA ALA A 101 -1.96 5.47 -12.12
C ALA A 101 -1.30 6.85 -12.13
N ARG A 102 -1.83 7.82 -11.36
CA ARG A 102 -1.26 9.16 -11.24
C ARG A 102 0.17 9.13 -10.71
N ARG A 103 0.41 8.35 -9.66
CA ARG A 103 1.73 8.22 -9.05
C ARG A 103 2.75 7.65 -10.02
N TYR A 104 2.46 6.51 -10.65
CA TYR A 104 3.41 5.85 -11.55
C TYR A 104 3.59 6.59 -12.87
N SER A 105 2.53 7.21 -13.40
CA SER A 105 2.64 8.08 -14.58
C SER A 105 3.56 9.26 -14.32
N LEU A 106 3.43 9.93 -13.15
CA LEU A 106 4.30 11.04 -12.78
C LEU A 106 5.76 10.61 -12.58
N MET A 107 5.98 9.52 -11.87
CA MET A 107 7.33 9.00 -11.63
C MET A 107 8.04 8.64 -12.94
N ALA A 108 7.33 7.95 -13.85
CA ALA A 108 7.86 7.63 -15.18
C ALA A 108 8.14 8.87 -16.02
N ALA A 109 7.23 9.86 -16.00
CA ALA A 109 7.36 11.10 -16.74
C ALA A 109 8.55 11.97 -16.28
N CYS A 110 8.83 11.99 -14.97
CA CYS A 110 9.91 12.78 -14.38
C CYS A 110 11.25 12.01 -14.27
N GLY A 111 11.23 10.69 -14.46
CA GLY A 111 12.42 9.86 -14.26
C GLY A 111 12.86 9.75 -12.80
N ILE A 112 11.92 9.87 -11.87
CA ILE A 112 12.18 9.71 -10.42
C ILE A 112 11.82 8.31 -9.94
N ALA A 113 12.53 7.83 -8.93
CA ALA A 113 12.27 6.56 -8.26
C ALA A 113 11.99 6.80 -6.77
N PRO A 114 11.19 5.92 -6.12
CA PRO A 114 11.02 5.99 -4.69
C PRO A 114 12.35 5.69 -3.98
N GLU A 115 12.76 6.55 -3.07
CA GLU A 115 13.94 6.32 -2.24
C GLU A 115 13.54 5.84 -0.84
N ASP A 116 14.31 4.88 -0.31
CA ASP A 116 14.24 4.53 1.11
C ASP A 116 14.95 5.62 1.91
N ASP A 117 14.32 6.07 2.98
CA ASP A 117 14.85 7.07 3.92
C ASP A 117 16.00 6.51 4.79
N ASP A 118 16.46 5.29 4.50
CA ASP A 118 17.56 4.65 5.19
C ASP A 118 18.88 4.97 4.49
N ALA A 119 19.72 5.76 5.14
CA ALA A 119 21.09 6.09 4.74
C ALA A 119 22.01 4.85 4.51
N ASN A 120 21.47 3.64 4.61
CA ASN A 120 22.16 2.36 4.43
C ASN A 120 21.98 1.71 3.04
N ALA A 121 21.22 2.30 2.12
CA ALA A 121 21.03 1.72 0.78
C ALA A 121 22.23 1.89 -0.16
N ALA A 122 23.21 2.74 0.19
CA ALA A 122 24.37 3.04 -0.66
C ALA A 122 25.41 1.89 -0.78
N SER A 123 25.18 0.73 -0.15
CA SER A 123 26.18 -0.35 -0.10
C SER A 123 25.78 -1.67 -0.79
N LYS A 124 24.63 -1.75 -1.45
CA LYS A 124 24.25 -3.01 -2.14
C LYS A 124 24.66 -2.96 -3.61
N LYS A 125 25.83 -3.58 -3.90
CA LYS A 125 26.31 -3.91 -5.25
C LYS A 125 25.22 -4.62 -6.06
N PHE A 126 25.07 -4.20 -7.33
CA PHE A 126 24.28 -4.89 -8.33
C PHE A 126 24.67 -6.37 -8.41
N VAL A 127 23.82 -7.24 -7.93
CA VAL A 127 23.90 -8.68 -8.19
C VAL A 127 22.98 -8.98 -9.35
N LYS A 128 23.55 -9.53 -10.42
CA LYS A 128 22.89 -10.01 -11.63
C LYS A 128 21.79 -11.02 -11.24
N PRO A 129 20.58 -10.97 -11.82
CA PRO A 129 19.53 -11.90 -11.44
C PRO A 129 19.86 -13.32 -11.90
N GLU A 130 20.03 -14.23 -10.96
CA GLU A 130 19.99 -15.67 -11.18
C GLU A 130 18.52 -16.16 -11.30
N PRO A 131 18.26 -17.26 -12.04
CA PRO A 131 16.90 -17.70 -12.31
C PRO A 131 16.18 -18.18 -11.06
N LYS A 132 14.91 -17.75 -10.95
CA LYS A 132 13.99 -18.06 -9.86
C LYS A 132 13.96 -19.55 -9.51
N PRO A 133 14.17 -19.92 -8.25
CA PRO A 133 13.62 -21.17 -7.72
C PRO A 133 12.15 -20.94 -7.32
N GLU A 134 11.37 -22.01 -7.45
CA GLU A 134 9.96 -22.09 -7.11
C GLU A 134 9.64 -21.64 -5.67
N PRO A 135 8.40 -21.19 -5.37
CA PRO A 135 8.06 -20.58 -4.10
C PRO A 135 8.18 -21.57 -2.96
N LYS A 136 9.25 -21.46 -2.19
CA LYS A 136 9.29 -22.02 -0.83
C LYS A 136 8.37 -21.19 0.03
N VAL A 137 7.39 -21.84 0.60
CA VAL A 137 6.51 -21.37 1.65
C VAL A 137 7.40 -20.79 2.77
N GLU A 138 7.38 -19.45 2.95
CA GLU A 138 8.03 -18.82 4.11
C GLU A 138 7.30 -19.25 5.38
N PRO A 139 8.03 -19.59 6.45
CA PRO A 139 7.40 -19.96 7.71
C PRO A 139 6.66 -18.73 8.27
N LYS A 140 5.36 -18.92 8.53
CA LYS A 140 4.56 -18.01 9.36
C LYS A 140 5.37 -17.66 10.60
N VAL A 141 5.60 -16.38 10.82
CA VAL A 141 6.05 -15.89 12.13
C VAL A 141 4.94 -16.26 13.12
N GLU A 142 5.14 -17.36 13.81
CA GLU A 142 4.32 -17.75 14.93
C GLU A 142 4.47 -16.67 16.01
N THR A 143 3.47 -15.84 16.19
CA THR A 143 3.28 -15.10 17.43
C THR A 143 3.07 -16.15 18.50
N LYS A 144 4.11 -16.44 19.27
CA LYS A 144 4.07 -17.38 20.37
C LYS A 144 3.16 -16.82 21.45
N ILE A 145 1.90 -17.22 21.40
CA ILE A 145 1.03 -17.18 22.58
C ILE A 145 1.63 -18.15 23.58
N PRO A 146 1.73 -17.79 24.87
CA PRO A 146 2.20 -18.71 25.89
C PRO A 146 1.38 -20.01 25.82
N ALA A 147 2.04 -21.13 25.83
CA ALA A 147 1.51 -22.45 25.51
C ALA A 147 0.51 -23.00 26.54
N HIS A 148 -0.35 -22.20 27.14
CA HIS A 148 -1.50 -22.65 27.93
C HIS A 148 -2.40 -21.46 28.33
N ILE A 149 -3.29 -21.05 27.43
CA ILE A 149 -4.41 -20.20 27.78
C ILE A 149 -5.66 -21.11 27.66
N GLU A 150 -6.38 -21.28 28.74
CA GLU A 150 -7.62 -22.06 28.76
C GLU A 150 -8.63 -21.41 27.77
N GLY A 151 -9.18 -22.23 26.86
CA GLY A 151 -10.12 -21.75 25.83
C GLY A 151 -9.50 -21.38 24.45
N PHE A 152 -8.17 -21.53 24.28
CA PHE A 152 -7.51 -21.29 22.97
C PHE A 152 -6.77 -22.53 22.46
N ASP A 153 -6.81 -22.72 21.14
CA ASP A 153 -5.91 -23.62 20.41
C ASP A 153 -4.65 -22.86 19.98
N THR A 154 -3.83 -23.44 19.11
CA THR A 154 -2.65 -22.77 18.56
C THR A 154 -3.05 -21.45 17.85
N GLY A 155 -2.50 -20.33 18.26
CA GLY A 155 -2.84 -19.00 17.77
C GLY A 155 -4.05 -18.38 18.52
N TRP A 156 -4.64 -17.31 17.97
CA TRP A 156 -5.78 -16.59 18.56
C TRP A 156 -7.14 -17.29 18.37
N GLN A 157 -7.19 -18.59 18.04
CA GLN A 157 -8.42 -19.31 17.79
C GLN A 157 -9.08 -19.75 19.09
N ILE A 158 -10.31 -19.27 19.34
CA ILE A 158 -11.13 -19.67 20.48
C ILE A 158 -11.64 -21.09 20.25
N LYS A 159 -11.46 -21.95 21.26
CA LYS A 159 -11.94 -23.32 21.27
C LYS A 159 -12.71 -23.59 22.55
N VAL A 160 -14.02 -23.73 22.42
CA VAL A 160 -14.91 -24.11 23.53
C VAL A 160 -15.47 -25.51 23.29
N THR A 161 -15.65 -26.26 24.37
CA THR A 161 -16.09 -27.65 24.30
C THR A 161 -17.61 -27.81 24.16
N VAL A 162 -18.37 -26.77 24.44
CA VAL A 162 -19.82 -26.71 24.27
C VAL A 162 -20.14 -26.17 22.88
N THR A 163 -21.16 -26.70 22.19
CA THR A 163 -21.64 -26.20 20.90
C THR A 163 -22.90 -25.36 21.08
N PRO A 164 -23.16 -24.36 20.24
CA PRO A 164 -24.35 -23.50 20.33
C PRO A 164 -25.65 -24.30 20.19
N GLU A 165 -25.63 -25.45 19.50
CA GLU A 165 -26.78 -26.34 19.31
C GLU A 165 -27.10 -27.15 20.58
N ALA A 166 -26.11 -27.38 21.45
CA ALA A 166 -26.29 -28.14 22.69
C ALA A 166 -26.79 -27.25 23.84
N ASN A 167 -26.19 -26.07 24.02
CA ASN A 167 -26.60 -25.09 25.04
C ASN A 167 -26.09 -23.71 24.65
N LEU A 168 -26.95 -22.86 24.10
CA LEU A 168 -26.61 -21.56 23.59
C LEU A 168 -26.11 -20.60 24.69
N GLU A 169 -26.73 -20.64 25.88
CA GLU A 169 -26.39 -19.74 26.97
C GLU A 169 -25.00 -20.08 27.55
N GLU A 170 -24.74 -21.33 27.85
CA GLU A 170 -23.43 -21.79 28.33
C GLU A 170 -22.33 -21.58 27.26
N TRP A 171 -22.65 -21.80 25.98
CA TRP A 171 -21.74 -21.58 24.89
C TRP A 171 -21.37 -20.08 24.76
N SER A 172 -22.34 -19.17 24.82
CA SER A 172 -22.12 -17.73 24.71
C SER A 172 -21.30 -17.20 25.90
N GLU A 173 -21.54 -17.68 27.11
CA GLU A 173 -20.72 -17.33 28.28
C GLU A 173 -19.26 -17.76 28.10
N LYS A 174 -19.03 -19.02 27.71
CA LYS A 174 -17.67 -19.55 27.53
C LYS A 174 -16.92 -18.85 26.40
N VAL A 175 -17.59 -18.52 25.29
CA VAL A 175 -16.99 -17.74 24.18
C VAL A 175 -16.64 -16.33 24.64
N THR A 176 -17.53 -15.68 25.37
CA THR A 176 -17.30 -14.34 25.91
C THR A 176 -16.12 -14.33 26.88
N GLN A 177 -16.06 -15.30 27.79
CA GLN A 177 -14.97 -15.42 28.75
C GLN A 177 -13.63 -15.70 28.07
N ALA A 178 -13.60 -16.58 27.06
CA ALA A 178 -12.40 -16.82 26.26
C ALA A 178 -11.96 -15.55 25.51
N ALA A 179 -12.90 -14.81 24.89
CA ALA A 179 -12.59 -13.57 24.20
C ALA A 179 -11.99 -12.51 25.14
N MET A 180 -12.55 -12.34 26.34
CA MET A 180 -12.02 -11.42 27.36
C MET A 180 -10.63 -11.83 27.84
N THR A 181 -10.41 -13.13 28.03
CA THR A 181 -9.09 -13.68 28.36
C THR A 181 -8.09 -13.39 27.23
N GLY A 182 -8.46 -13.67 25.99
CA GLY A 182 -7.61 -13.37 24.82
C GLY A 182 -7.26 -11.90 24.72
N LEU A 183 -8.21 -11.00 24.94
CA LEU A 183 -7.98 -9.54 24.92
C LEU A 183 -6.98 -9.11 26.01
N ALA A 184 -6.99 -9.72 27.19
CA ALA A 184 -6.04 -9.43 28.27
C ALA A 184 -4.60 -9.79 27.90
N PHE A 185 -4.39 -10.74 26.98
CA PHE A 185 -3.06 -11.11 26.47
C PHE A 185 -2.62 -10.33 25.23
N CYS A 186 -3.49 -9.55 24.61
CA CYS A 186 -3.14 -8.70 23.46
C CYS A 186 -2.18 -7.58 23.90
N LYS A 187 -1.02 -7.50 23.25
CA LYS A 187 0.03 -6.51 23.56
C LYS A 187 -0.04 -5.28 22.65
N ASN A 188 -0.71 -5.41 21.52
CA ASN A 188 -0.78 -4.37 20.50
C ASN A 188 -2.08 -4.47 19.69
N LYS A 189 -2.35 -3.46 18.85
CA LYS A 189 -3.55 -3.38 18.00
C LYS A 189 -3.66 -4.55 17.01
N THR A 190 -2.53 -5.11 16.57
CA THR A 190 -2.49 -6.23 15.63
C THR A 190 -3.02 -7.50 16.28
N ASP A 191 -2.62 -7.79 17.52
CA ASP A 191 -3.08 -8.95 18.29
C ASP A 191 -4.60 -8.92 18.46
N VAL A 192 -5.16 -7.75 18.79
CA VAL A 192 -6.62 -7.55 18.90
C VAL A 192 -7.30 -7.82 17.56
N THR A 193 -6.75 -7.28 16.46
CA THR A 193 -7.32 -7.48 15.12
C THR A 193 -7.28 -8.95 14.72
N ASP A 194 -6.20 -9.66 15.01
CA ASP A 194 -6.03 -11.06 14.66
C ASP A 194 -6.99 -11.94 15.49
N LEU A 195 -7.15 -11.66 16.81
CA LEU A 195 -8.14 -12.32 17.66
C LEU A 195 -9.55 -12.23 17.07
N PHE A 196 -10.00 -11.04 16.70
CA PHE A 196 -11.33 -10.85 16.11
C PHE A 196 -11.45 -11.44 14.70
N LYS A 197 -10.43 -11.33 13.88
CA LYS A 197 -10.45 -11.82 12.50
C LYS A 197 -10.53 -13.33 12.41
N VAL A 198 -9.75 -14.03 13.24
CA VAL A 198 -9.71 -15.51 13.26
C VAL A 198 -11.01 -16.09 13.81
N ASN A 199 -11.66 -15.40 14.76
CA ASN A 199 -12.87 -15.89 15.44
C ASN A 199 -14.17 -15.24 14.95
N ARG A 200 -14.14 -14.52 13.82
CA ARG A 200 -15.32 -13.82 13.29
C ARG A 200 -16.54 -14.73 13.17
N HIS A 201 -16.35 -15.96 12.66
CA HIS A 201 -17.41 -16.96 12.49
C HIS A 201 -18.04 -17.44 13.84
N ILE A 202 -17.34 -17.25 14.96
CA ILE A 202 -17.85 -17.52 16.32
C ILE A 202 -18.62 -16.29 16.82
N PHE A 203 -18.05 -15.10 16.67
CA PHE A 203 -18.68 -13.85 17.12
C PHE A 203 -19.95 -13.48 16.34
N ASP A 204 -20.06 -13.85 15.07
CA ASP A 204 -21.26 -13.65 14.26
C ASP A 204 -22.45 -14.53 14.72
N LYS A 205 -22.22 -15.48 15.66
CA LYS A 205 -23.26 -16.36 16.26
C LYS A 205 -23.63 -15.98 17.71
N LEU A 206 -22.91 -15.02 18.32
CA LEU A 206 -23.26 -14.43 19.63
C LEU A 206 -24.41 -13.45 19.51
#